data_62b8a23a7070700dd859f55e8b2da96f
#
_entry.id   62b8a23a7070700dd859f55e8b2da96f
#
_cell.length_a   1.000
_cell.length_b   1.000
_cell.length_c   1.000
_cell.angle_alpha   90.00
_cell.angle_beta   90.00
_cell.angle_gamma   90.00
#
_symmetry.space_group_name_H-M   'P 1'
#
loop_
_entity.id
_entity.type
_entity.pdbx_description
1 polymer ?
#
loop_
_entity_poly.entity_id
_entity_poly.type
_entity_poly.pdbx_seq_one_letter_code
_entity_poly.pdbx_strand_id
1 'polypeptide(L)'
;FMELGYDGFMISDHNSYKGCKAWDAIKNDPKYRNFTVIRGIEYDTKDAGHILVILPDGIYPRVLRIRGLKCSTLIKLVHSLGGILGPAHPFGVATSSAMGFKKMKMSYIKHFDFIETFNTCEFVNSNRLAKDLADRFDMPSFAGSDAHVPEYIGMACTEINAQIHCNNDLIAAVKFGADIKAFGTEREITKKAKRKE
;
A
#
# COMPACT_ATOMS: atom_id res chain seq x y z
N PHE A 1 10.62 -12.09 -5.84
CA PHE A 1 9.46 -11.72 -6.67
C PHE A 1 9.59 -12.24 -8.10
N MET A 2 10.68 -11.94 -8.82
CA MET A 2 10.88 -12.40 -10.21
C MET A 2 10.79 -13.94 -10.35
N GLU A 3 11.42 -14.70 -9.46
CA GLU A 3 11.34 -16.16 -9.44
C GLU A 3 9.93 -16.70 -9.14
N LEU A 4 9.08 -15.89 -8.55
CA LEU A 4 7.68 -16.19 -8.28
C LEU A 4 6.72 -15.75 -9.41
N GLY A 5 7.26 -15.18 -10.51
CA GLY A 5 6.48 -14.77 -11.67
C GLY A 5 5.77 -13.42 -11.54
N TYR A 6 6.18 -12.55 -10.60
CA TYR A 6 5.65 -11.20 -10.48
C TYR A 6 6.32 -10.26 -11.49
N ASP A 7 5.53 -9.36 -12.08
CA ASP A 7 6.03 -8.30 -12.97
C ASP A 7 6.69 -7.15 -12.20
N GLY A 8 6.41 -7.04 -10.90
CA GLY A 8 6.97 -6.01 -10.04
C GLY A 8 6.54 -6.08 -8.59
N PHE A 9 6.96 -5.10 -7.81
CA PHE A 9 6.49 -4.90 -6.43
C PHE A 9 6.54 -3.43 -6.03
N MET A 10 5.89 -3.10 -4.92
CA MET A 10 5.95 -1.77 -4.32
C MET A 10 6.87 -1.77 -3.10
N ILE A 11 7.76 -0.77 -3.04
CA ILE A 11 8.50 -0.43 -1.83
C ILE A 11 7.66 0.58 -1.04
N SER A 12 7.41 0.30 0.25
CA SER A 12 6.59 1.15 1.11
C SER A 12 7.16 1.26 2.52
N ASP A 13 8.43 1.68 2.64
CA ASP A 13 9.06 1.89 3.95
C ASP A 13 8.28 2.90 4.81
N HIS A 14 8.21 2.69 6.12
CA HIS A 14 7.60 3.62 7.06
C HIS A 14 8.27 5.00 7.04
N ASN A 15 7.52 6.02 6.64
CA ASN A 15 7.95 7.43 6.60
C ASN A 15 9.34 7.64 5.97
N SER A 16 9.69 6.83 4.96
CA SER A 16 11.05 6.79 4.42
C SER A 16 11.05 6.40 2.94
N TYR A 17 12.02 6.93 2.20
CA TYR A 17 12.36 6.51 0.84
C TYR A 17 13.72 5.81 0.76
N LYS A 18 14.20 5.21 1.87
CA LYS A 18 15.52 4.56 1.89
C LYS A 18 15.56 3.33 1.00
N GLY A 19 14.53 2.48 1.03
CA GLY A 19 14.40 1.32 0.13
C GLY A 19 14.34 1.74 -1.33
N CYS A 20 13.61 2.82 -1.65
CA CYS A 20 13.59 3.37 -3.00
C CYS A 20 14.98 3.81 -3.47
N LYS A 21 15.79 4.43 -2.62
CA LYS A 21 17.18 4.79 -2.93
C LYS A 21 18.09 3.57 -3.09
N ALA A 22 17.88 2.54 -2.27
CA ALA A 22 18.62 1.28 -2.41
C ALA A 22 18.32 0.62 -3.76
N TRP A 23 17.05 0.63 -4.19
CA TRP A 23 16.66 0.18 -5.52
C TRP A 23 17.32 1.01 -6.62
N ASP A 24 17.36 2.33 -6.50
CA ASP A 24 17.98 3.21 -7.50
C ASP A 24 19.46 2.90 -7.74
N ALA A 25 20.16 2.35 -6.76
CA ALA A 25 21.57 1.95 -6.89
C ALA A 25 21.77 0.68 -7.74
N ILE A 26 20.75 -0.16 -7.88
CA ILE A 26 20.85 -1.47 -8.55
C ILE A 26 19.92 -1.63 -9.76
N LYS A 27 18.94 -0.77 -9.95
CA LYS A 27 17.88 -0.88 -10.99
C LYS A 27 18.39 -0.99 -12.42
N ASN A 28 19.61 -0.51 -12.69
CA ASN A 28 20.22 -0.54 -14.03
C ASN A 28 20.91 -1.88 -14.34
N ASP A 29 20.94 -2.85 -13.42
CA ASP A 29 21.41 -4.20 -13.69
C ASP A 29 20.50 -4.83 -14.77
N PRO A 30 21.06 -5.39 -15.86
CA PRO A 30 20.28 -5.98 -16.95
C PRO A 30 19.25 -7.03 -16.51
N LYS A 31 19.48 -7.71 -15.38
CA LYS A 31 18.53 -8.71 -14.83
C LYS A 31 17.18 -8.10 -14.41
N TYR A 32 17.14 -6.79 -14.14
CA TYR A 32 15.90 -6.09 -13.72
C TYR A 32 15.20 -5.34 -14.85
N ARG A 33 15.66 -5.46 -16.11
CA ARG A 33 15.16 -4.66 -17.24
C ARG A 33 13.62 -4.66 -17.38
N ASN A 34 12.99 -5.80 -17.13
CA ASN A 34 11.55 -6.00 -17.32
C ASN A 34 10.82 -6.10 -15.97
N PHE A 35 11.44 -5.63 -14.89
CA PHE A 35 10.87 -5.74 -13.56
C PHE A 35 10.52 -4.36 -13.02
N THR A 36 9.24 -4.16 -12.72
CA THR A 36 8.72 -2.87 -12.24
C THR A 36 8.86 -2.74 -10.73
N VAL A 37 9.36 -1.60 -10.27
CA VAL A 37 9.35 -1.27 -8.84
C VAL A 37 8.64 0.06 -8.61
N ILE A 38 7.47 -0.04 -8.00
CA ILE A 38 6.68 1.11 -7.58
C ILE A 38 7.29 1.69 -6.30
N ARG A 39 7.49 3.00 -6.31
CA ARG A 39 8.08 3.74 -5.19
C ARG A 39 6.98 4.40 -4.38
N GLY A 40 6.71 3.86 -3.24
CA GLY A 40 5.74 4.40 -2.30
C GLY A 40 6.33 4.64 -0.92
N ILE A 41 5.46 4.94 0.00
CA ILE A 41 5.76 5.12 1.41
C ILE A 41 4.54 4.70 2.22
N GLU A 42 4.75 3.99 3.32
CA GLU A 42 3.72 3.80 4.32
C GLU A 42 3.81 4.94 5.34
N TYR A 43 2.86 5.87 5.25
CA TYR A 43 2.89 7.09 6.06
C TYR A 43 2.11 6.92 7.36
N ASP A 44 2.77 7.19 8.49
CA ASP A 44 2.18 7.12 9.84
C ASP A 44 1.48 8.43 10.18
N THR A 45 0.17 8.48 10.00
CA THR A 45 -0.66 9.64 10.30
C THR A 45 -0.93 9.79 11.80
N LYS A 46 -1.25 10.99 12.24
CA LYS A 46 -1.63 11.25 13.64
C LYS A 46 -2.97 10.58 14.00
N ASP A 47 -3.93 10.55 13.07
CA ASP A 47 -5.36 10.34 13.36
C ASP A 47 -6.04 9.26 12.49
N ALA A 48 -5.33 8.68 11.51
CA ALA A 48 -5.90 7.66 10.62
C ALA A 48 -4.99 6.43 10.41
N GLY A 49 -3.96 6.26 11.25
CA GLY A 49 -3.04 5.12 11.13
C GLY A 49 -2.15 5.20 9.91
N HIS A 50 -1.82 4.04 9.37
CA HIS A 50 -0.93 3.90 8.23
C HIS A 50 -1.67 4.12 6.91
N ILE A 51 -1.10 4.94 6.06
CA ILE A 51 -1.62 5.26 4.74
C ILE A 51 -0.54 5.01 3.70
N LEU A 52 -0.82 4.15 2.75
CA LEU A 52 0.02 3.94 1.57
C LEU A 52 -0.08 5.18 0.68
N VAL A 53 1.07 5.73 0.29
CA VAL A 53 1.16 6.92 -0.56
C VAL A 53 2.03 6.60 -1.76
N ILE A 54 1.52 6.88 -2.95
CA ILE A 54 2.23 6.74 -4.21
C ILE A 54 2.19 8.09 -4.92
N LEU A 55 3.37 8.68 -5.14
CA LEU A 55 3.53 9.95 -5.84
C LEU A 55 4.06 9.74 -7.25
N PRO A 56 3.84 10.69 -8.17
CA PRO A 56 4.45 10.67 -9.49
C PRO A 56 5.98 10.49 -9.43
N ASP A 57 6.53 9.90 -10.46
CA ASP A 57 7.97 9.65 -10.55
C ASP A 57 8.79 10.93 -10.33
N GLY A 58 9.86 10.80 -9.56
CA GLY A 58 10.75 11.92 -9.23
C GLY A 58 10.27 12.83 -8.09
N ILE A 59 9.06 12.63 -7.55
CA ILE A 59 8.52 13.45 -6.46
C ILE A 59 8.70 12.76 -5.10
N TYR A 60 9.59 13.30 -4.26
CA TYR A 60 9.94 12.78 -2.94
C TYR A 60 9.93 13.88 -1.86
N PRO A 61 8.76 14.38 -1.43
CA PRO A 61 8.65 15.50 -0.52
C PRO A 61 9.26 15.17 0.84
N ARG A 62 10.11 16.07 1.36
CA ARG A 62 10.75 15.90 2.67
C ARG A 62 9.74 15.79 3.81
N VAL A 63 8.59 16.44 3.69
CA VAL A 63 7.53 16.43 4.71
C VAL A 63 6.98 15.02 4.97
N LEU A 64 6.95 14.14 3.97
CA LEU A 64 6.53 12.74 4.14
C LEU A 64 7.55 11.87 4.88
N ARG A 65 8.74 12.40 5.18
CA ARG A 65 9.75 11.74 6.02
C ARG A 65 9.57 12.08 7.50
N ILE A 66 8.59 12.91 7.83
CA ILE A 66 8.26 13.33 9.19
C ILE A 66 6.83 12.86 9.46
N ARG A 67 6.68 11.84 10.31
CA ARG A 67 5.37 11.28 10.67
C ARG A 67 4.46 12.29 11.36
N GLY A 68 3.15 12.04 11.36
CA GLY A 68 2.18 12.73 12.21
C GLY A 68 1.39 13.84 11.55
N LEU A 69 1.40 13.98 10.21
CA LEU A 69 0.38 14.79 9.54
C LEU A 69 -1.01 14.24 9.84
N LYS A 70 -2.00 15.13 9.92
CA LYS A 70 -3.40 14.71 9.93
C LYS A 70 -3.77 14.11 8.57
N CYS A 71 -4.62 13.10 8.56
CA CYS A 71 -5.10 12.44 7.35
C CYS A 71 -5.63 13.43 6.32
N SER A 72 -6.44 14.41 6.73
CA SER A 72 -6.99 15.44 5.83
C SER A 72 -5.89 16.31 5.17
N THR A 73 -4.80 16.56 5.87
CA THR A 73 -3.65 17.29 5.33
C THR A 73 -2.87 16.42 4.35
N LEU A 74 -2.68 15.14 4.69
CA LEU A 74 -2.01 14.18 3.82
C LEU A 74 -2.75 14.00 2.51
N ILE A 75 -4.09 13.80 2.56
CA ILE A 75 -4.93 13.68 1.36
C ILE A 75 -4.74 14.89 0.43
N LYS A 76 -4.90 16.10 0.98
CA LYS A 76 -4.72 17.33 0.19
C LYS A 76 -3.33 17.44 -0.43
N LEU A 77 -2.29 17.12 0.35
CA LEU A 77 -0.91 17.16 -0.12
C LEU A 77 -0.68 16.18 -1.26
N VAL A 78 -1.06 14.90 -1.08
CA VAL A 78 -0.84 13.85 -2.07
C VAL A 78 -1.58 14.17 -3.37
N HIS A 79 -2.85 14.56 -3.28
CA HIS A 79 -3.64 14.93 -4.46
C HIS A 79 -3.10 16.18 -5.16
N SER A 80 -2.64 17.20 -4.41
CA SER A 80 -2.03 18.40 -5.02
C SER A 80 -0.72 18.11 -5.77
N LEU A 81 -0.03 17.03 -5.40
CA LEU A 81 1.16 16.53 -6.09
C LEU A 81 0.84 15.54 -7.22
N GLY A 82 -0.43 15.28 -7.49
CA GLY A 82 -0.87 14.36 -8.54
C GLY A 82 -0.83 12.88 -8.15
N GLY A 83 -0.51 12.56 -6.90
CA GLY A 83 -0.40 11.20 -6.38
C GLY A 83 -1.74 10.55 -6.06
N ILE A 84 -1.67 9.33 -5.54
CA ILE A 84 -2.77 8.53 -5.01
C ILE A 84 -2.42 8.02 -3.62
N LEU A 85 -3.44 7.73 -2.81
CA LEU A 85 -3.26 7.17 -1.48
C LEU A 85 -4.44 6.29 -1.06
N GLY A 86 -4.15 5.36 -0.14
CA GLY A 86 -5.16 4.46 0.44
C GLY A 86 -4.75 3.94 1.80
N PRO A 87 -5.70 3.54 2.67
CA PRO A 87 -5.38 3.00 3.98
C PRO A 87 -4.70 1.64 3.86
N ALA A 88 -3.56 1.48 4.52
CA ALA A 88 -2.92 0.19 4.75
C ALA A 88 -3.72 -0.60 5.80
N HIS A 89 -3.86 -1.90 5.61
CA HIS A 89 -4.52 -2.82 6.56
C HIS A 89 -5.60 -2.17 7.44
N PRO A 90 -6.68 -1.58 6.86
CA PRO A 90 -7.55 -0.62 7.55
C PRO A 90 -8.24 -1.17 8.81
N PHE A 91 -8.41 -2.48 8.93
CA PHE A 91 -8.97 -3.15 10.10
C PHE A 91 -7.95 -3.98 10.89
N GLY A 92 -6.68 -3.73 10.68
CA GLY A 92 -5.62 -4.38 11.44
C GLY A 92 -5.79 -4.22 12.96
N VAL A 93 -5.52 -5.29 13.72
CA VAL A 93 -5.76 -5.31 15.18
C VAL A 93 -4.51 -4.99 16.00
N ALA A 94 -3.33 -5.09 15.41
CA ALA A 94 -2.07 -4.98 16.13
C ALA A 94 -1.46 -3.59 16.11
N THR A 95 -1.81 -2.75 15.16
CA THR A 95 -1.09 -1.52 14.89
C THR A 95 -1.98 -0.37 14.47
N SER A 96 -1.40 0.66 13.94
CA SER A 96 -2.00 1.92 13.55
C SER A 96 -2.94 1.79 12.35
N SER A 97 -3.93 0.90 12.39
CA SER A 97 -4.96 0.77 11.36
C SER A 97 -6.01 1.89 11.44
N ALA A 98 -6.49 2.31 10.27
CA ALA A 98 -7.41 3.43 10.15
C ALA A 98 -8.76 3.18 10.85
N MET A 99 -9.36 2.04 10.62
CA MET A 99 -10.69 1.69 11.14
C MET A 99 -10.61 0.88 12.43
N GLY A 100 -9.69 -0.06 12.51
CA GLY A 100 -9.52 -0.95 13.66
C GLY A 100 -9.02 -0.21 14.90
N PHE A 101 -7.93 0.53 14.80
CA PHE A 101 -7.24 1.18 15.92
C PHE A 101 -7.59 2.68 16.06
N LYS A 102 -7.41 3.47 15.00
CA LYS A 102 -7.59 4.94 15.05
C LYS A 102 -9.05 5.37 15.01
N LYS A 103 -9.98 4.48 14.67
CA LYS A 103 -11.41 4.80 14.54
C LYS A 103 -11.67 5.99 13.65
N MET A 104 -10.99 6.04 12.50
CA MET A 104 -11.13 7.09 11.52
C MET A 104 -12.59 7.25 11.08
N LYS A 105 -13.01 8.49 10.84
CA LYS A 105 -14.37 8.76 10.37
C LYS A 105 -14.59 8.19 8.96
N MET A 106 -15.69 7.50 8.76
CA MET A 106 -16.09 6.94 7.46
C MET A 106 -16.12 7.96 6.32
N SER A 107 -16.39 9.24 6.64
CA SER A 107 -16.39 10.30 5.63
C SER A 107 -15.05 10.53 4.93
N TYR A 108 -13.94 10.07 5.52
CA TYR A 108 -12.64 10.15 4.86
C TYR A 108 -12.45 9.11 3.75
N ILE A 109 -13.17 7.97 3.82
CA ILE A 109 -12.99 6.86 2.85
C ILE A 109 -13.13 7.34 1.41
N LYS A 110 -14.14 8.14 1.11
CA LYS A 110 -14.40 8.69 -0.24
C LYS A 110 -13.30 9.60 -0.79
N HIS A 111 -12.31 9.94 -0.01
CA HIS A 111 -11.17 10.77 -0.41
C HIS A 111 -9.89 9.96 -0.63
N PHE A 112 -9.94 8.66 -0.43
CA PHE A 112 -8.88 7.75 -0.83
C PHE A 112 -9.08 7.29 -2.28
N ASP A 113 -8.04 6.80 -2.90
CA ASP A 113 -8.04 6.36 -4.29
C ASP A 113 -8.13 4.83 -4.41
N PHE A 114 -7.79 4.11 -3.33
CA PHE A 114 -7.86 2.65 -3.23
C PHE A 114 -7.94 2.22 -1.75
N ILE A 115 -8.17 0.93 -1.51
CA ILE A 115 -8.11 0.31 -0.18
C ILE A 115 -7.24 -0.94 -0.25
N GLU A 116 -6.32 -1.13 0.71
CA GLU A 116 -5.67 -2.43 0.89
C GLU A 116 -6.68 -3.40 1.52
N THR A 117 -7.23 -4.28 0.70
CA THR A 117 -8.29 -5.21 1.09
C THR A 117 -7.76 -6.55 1.57
N PHE A 118 -6.53 -6.88 1.20
CA PHE A 118 -5.84 -8.07 1.66
C PHE A 118 -4.43 -7.72 2.12
N ASN A 119 -4.11 -8.12 3.34
CA ASN A 119 -2.77 -8.03 3.91
C ASN A 119 -2.42 -9.37 4.55
N THR A 120 -1.29 -9.99 4.14
CA THR A 120 -0.87 -11.30 4.62
C THR A 120 -0.62 -11.32 6.13
N CYS A 121 -0.22 -10.20 6.71
CA CYS A 121 0.04 -10.05 8.14
C CYS A 121 -1.21 -9.80 8.96
N GLU A 122 -2.39 -9.68 8.35
CA GLU A 122 -3.64 -9.43 9.05
C GLU A 122 -4.53 -10.68 9.19
N PHE A 123 -5.46 -10.65 10.16
CA PHE A 123 -6.44 -11.71 10.35
C PHE A 123 -7.44 -11.76 9.19
N VAL A 124 -7.91 -12.98 8.87
CA VAL A 124 -8.97 -13.23 7.87
C VAL A 124 -10.14 -12.27 8.01
N ASN A 125 -10.63 -12.06 9.25
CA ASN A 125 -11.72 -11.12 9.50
C ASN A 125 -11.37 -9.66 9.22
N SER A 126 -10.12 -9.25 9.43
CA SER A 126 -9.66 -7.90 9.09
C SER A 126 -9.66 -7.68 7.58
N ASN A 127 -9.16 -8.65 6.82
CA ASN A 127 -9.18 -8.64 5.35
C ASN A 127 -10.62 -8.63 4.81
N ARG A 128 -11.50 -9.47 5.37
CA ARG A 128 -12.92 -9.48 4.99
C ARG A 128 -13.58 -8.11 5.20
N LEU A 129 -13.39 -7.49 6.36
CA LEU A 129 -13.92 -6.16 6.65
C LEU A 129 -13.35 -5.07 5.71
N ALA A 130 -12.08 -5.20 5.32
CA ALA A 130 -11.45 -4.29 4.37
C ALA A 130 -12.05 -4.45 2.97
N LYS A 131 -12.30 -5.69 2.55
CA LYS A 131 -12.99 -6.00 1.29
C LYS A 131 -14.42 -5.46 1.29
N ASP A 132 -15.19 -5.72 2.35
CA ASP A 132 -16.55 -5.18 2.49
C ASP A 132 -16.58 -3.64 2.42
N LEU A 133 -15.54 -3.00 2.96
CA LEU A 133 -15.39 -1.54 2.89
C LEU A 133 -15.14 -1.06 1.45
N ALA A 134 -14.23 -1.71 0.73
CA ALA A 134 -13.93 -1.37 -0.67
C ALA A 134 -15.16 -1.55 -1.55
N ASP A 135 -15.87 -2.67 -1.42
CA ASP A 135 -17.10 -2.97 -2.17
C ASP A 135 -18.19 -1.94 -1.89
N ARG A 136 -18.37 -1.54 -0.62
CA ARG A 136 -19.36 -0.53 -0.23
C ARG A 136 -19.14 0.83 -0.87
N PHE A 137 -17.89 1.21 -1.13
CA PHE A 137 -17.52 2.51 -1.69
C PHE A 137 -17.08 2.44 -3.16
N ASP A 138 -17.20 1.25 -3.78
CA ASP A 138 -16.78 1.00 -5.17
C ASP A 138 -15.34 1.44 -5.42
N MET A 139 -14.42 0.99 -4.56
CA MET A 139 -13.02 1.41 -4.58
C MET A 139 -12.11 0.28 -5.07
N PRO A 140 -11.03 0.61 -5.80
CA PRO A 140 -10.01 -0.36 -6.18
C PRO A 140 -9.43 -1.09 -4.97
N SER A 141 -9.29 -2.42 -5.10
CA SER A 141 -8.77 -3.32 -4.07
C SER A 141 -7.30 -3.62 -4.32
N PHE A 142 -6.45 -3.29 -3.37
CA PHE A 142 -5.04 -3.65 -3.39
C PHE A 142 -4.74 -4.77 -2.38
N ALA A 143 -3.70 -5.54 -2.67
CA ALA A 143 -3.18 -6.54 -1.75
C ALA A 143 -1.69 -6.33 -1.51
N GLY A 144 -1.26 -6.54 -0.28
CA GLY A 144 0.14 -6.48 0.13
C GLY A 144 0.52 -7.62 1.05
N SER A 145 1.78 -8.05 0.97
CA SER A 145 2.32 -9.03 1.91
C SER A 145 2.70 -8.41 3.25
N ASP A 146 2.91 -7.09 3.28
CA ASP A 146 3.43 -6.37 4.45
C ASP A 146 4.67 -7.08 5.04
N ALA A 147 5.56 -7.48 4.11
CA ALA A 147 6.65 -8.40 4.41
C ALA A 147 7.76 -7.72 5.18
N HIS A 148 7.91 -8.08 6.45
CA HIS A 148 9.04 -7.73 7.30
C HIS A 148 10.08 -8.86 7.36
N VAL A 149 9.75 -10.02 6.82
CA VAL A 149 10.61 -11.21 6.71
C VAL A 149 10.44 -11.84 5.32
N PRO A 150 11.50 -12.51 4.78
CA PRO A 150 11.45 -13.07 3.43
C PRO A 150 10.31 -14.06 3.18
N GLU A 151 9.87 -14.77 4.21
CA GLU A 151 8.84 -15.82 4.14
C GLU A 151 7.46 -15.30 3.73
N TYR A 152 7.21 -14.00 3.88
CA TYR A 152 5.93 -13.39 3.51
C TYR A 152 5.91 -12.84 2.08
N ILE A 153 7.08 -12.80 1.44
CA ILE A 153 7.21 -12.33 0.06
C ILE A 153 6.44 -13.27 -0.88
N GLY A 154 5.56 -12.69 -1.69
CA GLY A 154 4.78 -13.44 -2.68
C GLY A 154 3.50 -14.09 -2.15
N MET A 155 3.11 -13.83 -0.90
CA MET A 155 1.87 -14.36 -0.33
C MET A 155 0.64 -13.51 -0.69
N ALA A 156 0.82 -12.34 -1.25
CA ALA A 156 -0.25 -11.47 -1.71
C ALA A 156 0.17 -10.73 -2.99
N CYS A 157 -0.79 -10.49 -3.88
CA CYS A 157 -0.56 -9.71 -5.10
C CYS A 157 -1.78 -8.89 -5.51
N THR A 158 -1.50 -7.83 -6.24
CA THR A 158 -2.51 -7.04 -6.93
C THR A 158 -2.36 -7.28 -8.42
N GLU A 159 -3.41 -7.81 -9.05
CA GLU A 159 -3.51 -7.90 -10.51
C GLU A 159 -4.10 -6.61 -11.04
N ILE A 160 -3.47 -6.04 -12.06
CA ILE A 160 -3.89 -4.79 -12.67
C ILE A 160 -3.99 -5.01 -14.19
N ASN A 161 -5.18 -4.84 -14.74
CA ASN A 161 -5.39 -4.94 -16.18
C ASN A 161 -4.92 -3.67 -16.90
N ALA A 162 -3.61 -3.39 -16.79
CA ALA A 162 -2.92 -2.29 -17.47
C ALA A 162 -1.41 -2.57 -17.50
N GLN A 163 -0.71 -1.94 -18.43
CA GLN A 163 0.76 -1.98 -18.49
C GLN A 163 1.33 -1.00 -17.46
N ILE A 164 2.05 -1.52 -16.48
CA ILE A 164 2.63 -0.73 -15.39
C ILE A 164 4.15 -0.83 -15.41
N HIS A 165 4.83 0.25 -15.75
CA HIS A 165 6.29 0.33 -15.78
C HIS A 165 6.86 1.32 -14.74
N CYS A 166 6.01 2.20 -14.21
CA CYS A 166 6.44 3.24 -13.28
C CYS A 166 5.26 3.71 -12.39
N ASN A 167 5.53 4.63 -11.47
CA ASN A 167 4.50 5.20 -10.61
C ASN A 167 3.41 5.92 -11.40
N ASN A 168 3.79 6.65 -12.46
CA ASN A 168 2.82 7.39 -13.28
C ASN A 168 1.80 6.46 -13.94
N ASP A 169 2.24 5.29 -14.41
CA ASP A 169 1.35 4.29 -15.02
C ASP A 169 0.36 3.74 -14.00
N LEU A 170 0.83 3.42 -12.79
CA LEU A 170 -0.04 2.93 -11.71
C LEU A 170 -1.06 4.01 -11.28
N ILE A 171 -0.61 5.24 -11.12
CA ILE A 171 -1.49 6.37 -10.79
C ILE A 171 -2.57 6.56 -11.88
N ALA A 172 -2.18 6.47 -13.14
CA ALA A 172 -3.10 6.55 -14.26
C ALA A 172 -4.09 5.38 -14.26
N ALA A 173 -3.62 4.15 -14.07
CA ALA A 173 -4.47 2.96 -14.01
C ALA A 173 -5.56 3.09 -12.93
N VAL A 174 -5.18 3.54 -11.72
CA VAL A 174 -6.15 3.77 -10.63
C VAL A 174 -7.13 4.89 -10.98
N LYS A 175 -6.65 6.03 -11.46
CA LYS A 175 -7.49 7.20 -11.74
C LYS A 175 -8.44 7.02 -12.93
N PHE A 176 -8.07 6.20 -13.90
CA PHE A 176 -8.88 5.93 -15.10
C PHE A 176 -9.68 4.63 -15.02
N GLY A 177 -9.73 4.00 -13.84
CA GLY A 177 -10.62 2.87 -13.57
C GLY A 177 -10.20 1.56 -14.23
N ALA A 178 -8.90 1.24 -14.24
CA ALA A 178 -8.45 -0.09 -14.62
C ALA A 178 -9.08 -1.15 -13.72
N ASP A 179 -9.31 -2.36 -14.25
CA ASP A 179 -9.73 -3.50 -13.44
C ASP A 179 -8.56 -3.93 -12.54
N ILE A 180 -8.76 -3.81 -11.23
CA ILE A 180 -7.73 -4.07 -10.19
C ILE A 180 -8.30 -5.08 -9.21
N LYS A 181 -7.59 -6.19 -9.04
CA LYS A 181 -7.99 -7.29 -8.17
C LYS A 181 -6.91 -7.64 -7.15
N ALA A 182 -7.34 -7.80 -5.90
CA ALA A 182 -6.48 -8.23 -4.81
C ALA A 182 -6.56 -9.74 -4.61
N PHE A 183 -5.42 -10.40 -4.53
CA PHE A 183 -5.30 -11.83 -4.25
C PHE A 183 -4.32 -12.06 -3.09
N GLY A 184 -4.52 -13.14 -2.37
CA GLY A 184 -3.59 -13.53 -1.33
C GLY A 184 -3.90 -14.89 -0.74
N THR A 185 -2.91 -15.46 -0.10
CA THR A 185 -3.03 -16.71 0.66
C THR A 185 -3.19 -16.34 2.13
N GLU A 186 -4.34 -16.72 2.69
CA GLU A 186 -4.60 -16.56 4.12
C GLU A 186 -3.68 -17.48 4.93
N ARG A 187 -3.18 -16.94 6.02
CA ARG A 187 -2.39 -17.74 6.98
C ARG A 187 -3.06 -17.73 8.35
N GLU A 188 -2.88 -18.81 9.10
CA GLU A 188 -3.28 -18.85 10.50
C GLU A 188 -2.38 -17.91 11.32
N ILE A 189 -2.95 -16.82 11.81
CA ILE A 189 -2.27 -15.86 12.66
C ILE A 189 -2.76 -16.02 14.08
N THR A 190 -1.90 -16.44 14.99
CA THR A 190 -2.22 -16.45 16.42
C THR A 190 -1.97 -15.08 17.04
N LYS A 191 -2.79 -14.69 18.03
CA LYS A 191 -2.60 -13.42 18.77
C LYS A 191 -1.21 -13.27 19.41
N LYS A 192 -0.50 -14.39 19.65
CA LYS A 192 0.88 -14.40 20.16
C LYS A 192 1.92 -14.05 19.11
N ALA A 193 1.70 -14.42 17.86
CA ALA A 193 2.62 -14.11 16.76
C ALA A 193 2.68 -12.61 16.51
N LYS A 194 1.52 -11.93 16.49
CA LYS A 194 1.45 -10.48 16.27
C LYS A 194 2.11 -9.58 17.34
N ARG A 195 2.36 -10.09 18.54
CA ARG A 195 3.05 -9.32 19.60
C ARG A 195 4.58 -9.36 19.48
N LYS A 196 5.13 -10.13 18.54
CA LYS A 196 6.57 -10.31 18.34
C LYS A 196 7.07 -9.70 17.02
N GLU A 197 6.17 -9.28 16.14
CA GLU A 197 6.42 -8.52 14.91
C GLU A 197 6.27 -7.00 15.20
#